data_cce9b109008ef15bff58a33b58a9e740
#
_entry.id   cce9b109008ef15bff58a33b58a9e740
#
_cell.length_a   1.000
_cell.length_b   1.000
_cell.length_c   1.000
_cell.angle_alpha   90.00
_cell.angle_beta   90.00
_cell.angle_gamma   90.00
#
_symmetry.space_group_name_H-M   'P 1'
#
loop_
_entity.id
_entity.type
_entity.pdbx_description
1 polymer ?
#
loop_
_entity_poly.entity_id
_entity_poly.type
_entity_poly.pdbx_seq_one_letter_code
_entity_poly.pdbx_strand_id
1 'polypeptide(L)'
;MEVRIDPSWKERLQTEFDKPYFKTLTDFVREEYSHGPVYPPARLIFNAFDLCPFDKVKVVIIGQDPYHEPGQAHGLCFSVNEGIPFPPSLRNIFKEISDDLGKPVPVSGDLTRWARQGVLLLNATLTVRAGLAGSHQGRGWEEFTDSVIRELNAGRDGLVFILWGSYAKKKGAMIDRNRHLVLCSAHPSPLSAYNGFFGNHHFSQANDWLVAHGEKPVDW
;
A
#
# COMPACT_ATOMS: atom_id res chain seq x y z
N MET A 1 -20.35 13.30 5.81
CA MET A 1 -20.35 12.18 4.81
C MET A 1 -19.87 10.92 5.51
N GLU A 2 -20.61 9.87 5.38
CA GLU A 2 -20.19 8.60 5.98
C GLU A 2 -19.08 7.95 5.12
N VAL A 3 -17.93 7.66 5.74
CA VAL A 3 -16.85 6.95 5.08
C VAL A 3 -17.20 5.46 5.02
N ARG A 4 -17.23 4.91 3.80
CA ARG A 4 -17.45 3.48 3.57
C ARG A 4 -16.11 2.78 3.53
N ILE A 5 -15.78 2.12 4.62
CA ILE A 5 -14.54 1.36 4.83
C ILE A 5 -14.88 0.15 5.70
N ASP A 6 -14.08 -0.90 5.62
CA ASP A 6 -14.27 -2.09 6.46
C ASP A 6 -14.47 -1.71 7.94
N PRO A 7 -15.44 -2.33 8.64
CA PRO A 7 -15.79 -1.96 10.02
C PRO A 7 -14.61 -2.00 11.00
N SER A 8 -13.68 -2.93 10.87
CA SER A 8 -12.51 -3.03 11.74
C SER A 8 -11.58 -1.82 11.64
N TRP A 9 -11.45 -1.26 10.44
CA TRP A 9 -10.73 -0.02 10.20
C TRP A 9 -11.53 1.21 10.63
N LYS A 10 -12.85 1.20 10.37
CA LYS A 10 -13.73 2.32 10.75
C LYS A 10 -13.68 2.58 12.24
N GLU A 11 -13.74 1.53 13.04
CA GLU A 11 -13.63 1.62 14.51
C GLU A 11 -12.31 2.28 14.94
N ARG A 12 -11.20 1.88 14.34
CA ARG A 12 -9.86 2.38 14.68
C ARG A 12 -9.62 3.82 14.22
N LEU A 13 -10.22 4.22 13.10
CA LEU A 13 -9.97 5.48 12.44
C LEU A 13 -11.08 6.53 12.63
N GLN A 14 -12.12 6.22 13.44
CA GLN A 14 -13.26 7.11 13.61
C GLN A 14 -12.84 8.51 14.07
N THR A 15 -11.92 8.61 15.01
CA THR A 15 -11.42 9.91 15.50
C THR A 15 -10.70 10.69 14.42
N GLU A 16 -10.09 10.01 13.47
CA GLU A 16 -9.41 10.64 12.33
C GLU A 16 -10.41 11.24 11.35
N PHE A 17 -11.49 10.51 11.08
CA PHE A 17 -12.57 11.00 10.20
C PHE A 17 -13.28 12.24 10.72
N ASP A 18 -13.27 12.46 12.04
CA ASP A 18 -13.92 13.60 12.68
C ASP A 18 -13.03 14.86 12.72
N LYS A 19 -11.76 14.76 12.32
CA LYS A 19 -10.81 15.87 12.31
C LYS A 19 -11.09 16.88 11.18
N PRO A 20 -10.83 18.18 11.39
CA PRO A 20 -11.04 19.20 10.37
C PRO A 20 -10.29 18.96 9.06
N TYR A 21 -9.05 18.45 9.12
CA TYR A 21 -8.29 18.19 7.89
C TYR A 21 -8.96 17.14 7.01
N PHE A 22 -9.57 16.12 7.63
CA PHE A 22 -10.24 15.06 6.88
C PHE A 22 -11.49 15.60 6.14
N LYS A 23 -12.21 16.51 6.76
CA LYS A 23 -13.30 17.22 6.07
C LYS A 23 -12.79 18.01 4.87
N THR A 24 -11.73 18.78 5.05
CA THR A 24 -11.11 19.56 3.96
C THR A 24 -10.63 18.64 2.83
N LEU A 25 -10.00 17.51 3.17
CA LEU A 25 -9.57 16.49 2.22
C LEU A 25 -10.75 15.93 1.43
N THR A 26 -11.83 15.54 2.11
CA THR A 26 -12.99 14.94 1.43
C THR A 26 -13.73 15.93 0.53
N ASP A 27 -13.80 17.20 0.92
CA ASP A 27 -14.37 18.26 0.09
C ASP A 27 -13.51 18.46 -1.18
N PHE A 28 -12.19 18.51 -1.04
CA PHE A 28 -11.24 18.56 -2.16
C PHE A 28 -11.41 17.37 -3.10
N VAL A 29 -11.42 16.15 -2.58
CA VAL A 29 -11.52 14.92 -3.38
C VAL A 29 -12.84 14.90 -4.18
N ARG A 30 -13.95 15.30 -3.57
CA ARG A 30 -15.24 15.40 -4.28
C ARG A 30 -15.18 16.39 -5.42
N GLU A 31 -14.59 17.56 -5.17
CA GLU A 31 -14.43 18.59 -6.20
C GLU A 31 -13.61 18.04 -7.37
N GLU A 32 -12.51 17.36 -7.10
CA GLU A 32 -11.67 16.74 -8.13
C GLU A 32 -12.45 15.74 -8.98
N TYR A 33 -13.22 14.82 -8.38
CA TYR A 33 -14.06 13.88 -9.13
C TYR A 33 -15.18 14.56 -9.94
N SER A 34 -15.63 15.74 -9.54
CA SER A 34 -16.65 16.48 -10.27
C SER A 34 -16.10 17.23 -11.50
N HIS A 35 -14.81 17.52 -11.52
CA HIS A 35 -14.17 18.31 -12.58
C HIS A 35 -13.42 17.47 -13.62
N GLY A 36 -13.17 16.20 -13.36
CA GLY A 36 -12.46 15.36 -14.32
C GLY A 36 -12.13 13.96 -13.81
N PRO A 37 -11.43 13.16 -14.62
CA PRO A 37 -11.05 11.82 -14.23
C PRO A 37 -10.04 11.85 -13.06
N VAL A 38 -10.37 11.09 -12.01
CA VAL A 38 -9.51 10.84 -10.85
C VAL A 38 -9.39 9.33 -10.65
N TYR A 39 -8.22 8.86 -10.27
CA TYR A 39 -7.97 7.43 -10.03
C TYR A 39 -7.60 7.17 -8.57
N PRO A 40 -7.94 5.99 -8.05
CA PRO A 40 -8.84 4.97 -8.63
C PRO A 40 -10.30 5.48 -8.70
N PRO A 41 -11.23 4.71 -9.31
CA PRO A 41 -12.66 5.01 -9.19
C PRO A 41 -13.07 5.18 -7.73
N ALA A 42 -13.97 6.13 -7.45
CA ALA A 42 -14.30 6.55 -6.06
C ALA A 42 -14.66 5.38 -5.12
N ARG A 43 -15.34 4.36 -5.65
CA ARG A 43 -15.70 3.14 -4.88
C ARG A 43 -14.49 2.30 -4.45
N LEU A 44 -13.31 2.53 -5.03
CA LEU A 44 -12.09 1.77 -4.79
C LEU A 44 -11.03 2.55 -4.01
N ILE A 45 -11.33 3.77 -3.53
CA ILE A 45 -10.38 4.57 -2.76
C ILE A 45 -9.87 3.79 -1.53
N PHE A 46 -10.75 3.09 -0.83
CA PHE A 46 -10.43 2.31 0.38
C PHE A 46 -10.30 0.81 0.14
N ASN A 47 -10.06 0.39 -1.11
CA ASN A 47 -10.01 -1.02 -1.47
C ASN A 47 -8.95 -1.82 -0.70
N ALA A 48 -7.79 -1.21 -0.40
CA ALA A 48 -6.75 -1.85 0.40
C ALA A 48 -7.23 -2.24 1.80
N PHE A 49 -8.07 -1.42 2.40
CA PHE A 49 -8.66 -1.64 3.72
C PHE A 49 -9.80 -2.66 3.68
N ASP A 50 -10.64 -2.60 2.64
CA ASP A 50 -11.78 -3.51 2.49
C ASP A 50 -11.33 -4.95 2.22
N LEU A 51 -10.23 -5.12 1.48
CA LEU A 51 -9.65 -6.44 1.19
C LEU A 51 -8.77 -6.99 2.31
N CYS A 52 -8.26 -6.12 3.18
CA CYS A 52 -7.36 -6.47 4.28
C CYS A 52 -7.81 -5.81 5.58
N PRO A 53 -8.79 -6.42 6.30
CA PRO A 53 -9.25 -5.92 7.59
C PRO A 53 -8.10 -5.74 8.61
N PHE A 54 -8.27 -4.81 9.55
CA PHE A 54 -7.24 -4.45 10.53
C PHE A 54 -6.64 -5.67 11.25
N ASP A 55 -7.50 -6.60 11.71
CA ASP A 55 -7.07 -7.79 12.45
C ASP A 55 -6.45 -8.87 11.55
N LYS A 56 -6.56 -8.73 10.25
CA LYS A 56 -5.99 -9.67 9.25
C LYS A 56 -4.66 -9.21 8.67
N VAL A 57 -4.26 -7.96 8.92
CA VAL A 57 -2.97 -7.46 8.43
C VAL A 57 -1.82 -8.28 8.99
N LYS A 58 -0.94 -8.73 8.12
CA LYS A 58 0.33 -9.43 8.44
C LYS A 58 1.53 -8.68 7.90
N VAL A 59 1.39 -8.16 6.68
CA VAL A 59 2.44 -7.42 5.98
C VAL A 59 1.87 -6.09 5.51
N VAL A 60 2.64 -5.03 5.60
CA VAL A 60 2.31 -3.69 5.08
C VAL A 60 3.35 -3.31 4.04
N ILE A 61 2.92 -3.01 2.83
CA ILE A 61 3.76 -2.43 1.77
C ILE A 61 3.29 -1.00 1.53
N ILE A 62 4.19 -0.04 1.57
CA ILE A 62 3.88 1.38 1.41
C ILE A 62 4.30 1.85 0.02
N GLY A 63 3.32 2.26 -0.79
CA GLY A 63 3.53 2.97 -2.04
C GLY A 63 3.36 4.48 -1.87
N GLN A 64 3.51 5.24 -2.94
CA GLN A 64 3.42 6.71 -2.91
C GLN A 64 2.03 7.20 -3.30
N ASP A 65 1.69 7.17 -4.55
CA ASP A 65 0.39 7.55 -5.09
C ASP A 65 -0.11 6.55 -6.13
N PRO A 66 -1.41 6.54 -6.47
CA PRO A 66 -1.96 5.62 -7.46
C PRO A 66 -1.35 5.87 -8.85
N TYR A 67 -1.38 4.86 -9.71
CA TYR A 67 -1.11 5.05 -11.13
C TYR A 67 -2.08 6.06 -11.73
N HIS A 68 -1.58 6.96 -12.56
CA HIS A 68 -2.36 8.07 -13.13
C HIS A 68 -2.85 7.84 -14.57
N GLU A 69 -2.57 6.66 -15.15
CA GLU A 69 -3.07 6.29 -16.47
C GLU A 69 -4.40 5.55 -16.39
N PRO A 70 -5.25 5.64 -17.44
CA PRO A 70 -6.55 4.98 -17.45
C PRO A 70 -6.48 3.47 -17.21
N GLY A 71 -7.36 2.94 -16.38
CA GLY A 71 -7.54 1.51 -16.17
C GLY A 71 -6.51 0.82 -15.30
N GLN A 72 -5.47 1.51 -14.81
CA GLN A 72 -4.41 0.90 -14.00
C GLN A 72 -4.80 0.76 -12.53
N ALA A 73 -5.06 1.87 -11.84
CA ALA A 73 -5.27 1.91 -10.41
C ALA A 73 -6.61 1.32 -9.97
N HIS A 74 -6.59 0.51 -8.91
CA HIS A 74 -7.80 -0.02 -8.28
C HIS A 74 -7.73 -0.03 -6.74
N GLY A 75 -6.92 0.86 -6.17
CA GLY A 75 -6.85 1.11 -4.73
C GLY A 75 -5.86 0.25 -3.95
N LEU A 76 -4.98 -0.46 -4.64
CA LEU A 76 -3.87 -1.25 -4.07
C LEU A 76 -2.55 -0.74 -4.62
N CYS A 77 -1.58 -0.41 -3.77
CA CYS A 77 -0.29 0.08 -4.25
C CYS A 77 0.43 -0.96 -5.12
N PHE A 78 1.11 -0.49 -6.16
CA PHE A 78 1.81 -1.28 -7.19
C PHE A 78 0.93 -2.17 -8.07
N SER A 79 -0.30 -2.45 -7.68
CA SER A 79 -1.24 -3.32 -8.38
C SER A 79 -1.89 -2.63 -9.56
N VAL A 80 -2.16 -3.38 -10.62
CA VAL A 80 -2.97 -2.95 -11.77
C VAL A 80 -4.14 -3.89 -11.98
N ASN A 81 -5.19 -3.38 -12.62
CA ASN A 81 -6.31 -4.22 -13.03
C ASN A 81 -5.86 -5.36 -13.96
N GLU A 82 -6.64 -6.43 -13.96
CA GLU A 82 -6.43 -7.57 -14.85
C GLU A 82 -6.34 -7.12 -16.32
N GLY A 83 -5.41 -7.74 -17.06
CA GLY A 83 -5.21 -7.44 -18.49
C GLY A 83 -4.40 -6.19 -18.78
N ILE A 84 -4.02 -5.42 -17.77
CA ILE A 84 -3.15 -4.24 -17.92
C ILE A 84 -1.69 -4.68 -17.93
N PRO A 85 -0.86 -4.17 -18.86
CA PRO A 85 0.59 -4.43 -18.85
C PRO A 85 1.23 -4.01 -17.53
N PHE A 86 2.21 -4.78 -17.07
CA PHE A 86 2.90 -4.49 -15.82
C PHE A 86 3.66 -3.16 -15.89
N PRO A 87 3.38 -2.20 -15.01
CA PRO A 87 4.23 -1.04 -14.85
C PRO A 87 5.67 -1.46 -14.47
N PRO A 88 6.67 -0.63 -14.78
CA PRO A 88 8.08 -0.99 -14.59
C PRO A 88 8.44 -1.44 -13.16
N SER A 89 7.92 -0.75 -12.14
CA SER A 89 8.17 -1.13 -10.73
C SER A 89 7.56 -2.49 -10.39
N LEU A 90 6.34 -2.77 -10.86
CA LEU A 90 5.69 -4.07 -10.63
C LEU A 90 6.44 -5.21 -11.32
N ARG A 91 6.94 -4.97 -12.54
CA ARG A 91 7.78 -5.94 -13.25
C ARG A 91 9.03 -6.29 -12.44
N ASN A 92 9.68 -5.30 -11.84
CA ASN A 92 10.84 -5.50 -11.00
C ASN A 92 10.50 -6.23 -9.68
N ILE A 93 9.33 -5.94 -9.09
CA ILE A 93 8.83 -6.68 -7.92
C ILE A 93 8.68 -8.16 -8.26
N PHE A 94 8.02 -8.49 -9.37
CA PHE A 94 7.85 -9.88 -9.78
C PHE A 94 9.16 -10.57 -10.13
N LYS A 95 10.12 -9.83 -10.72
CA LYS A 95 11.47 -10.37 -10.93
C LYS A 95 12.15 -10.74 -9.62
N GLU A 96 12.11 -9.87 -8.62
CA GLU A 96 12.70 -10.15 -7.30
C GLU A 96 11.99 -11.33 -6.61
N ILE A 97 10.68 -11.45 -6.69
CA ILE A 97 9.95 -12.61 -6.16
C ILE A 97 10.41 -13.90 -6.85
N SER A 98 10.58 -13.88 -8.15
CA SER A 98 11.06 -15.04 -8.92
C SER A 98 12.47 -15.43 -8.51
N ASP A 99 13.36 -14.45 -8.37
CA ASP A 99 14.76 -14.70 -7.96
C ASP A 99 14.87 -15.16 -6.51
N ASP A 100 14.07 -14.61 -5.60
CA ASP A 100 14.06 -14.91 -4.17
C ASP A 100 13.41 -16.25 -3.85
N LEU A 101 12.28 -16.56 -4.48
CA LEU A 101 11.44 -17.71 -4.11
C LEU A 101 11.39 -18.81 -5.18
N GLY A 102 12.01 -18.62 -6.33
CA GLY A 102 11.98 -19.58 -7.44
C GLY A 102 10.60 -19.72 -8.09
N LYS A 103 9.70 -18.74 -7.91
CA LYS A 103 8.35 -18.77 -8.47
C LYS A 103 8.32 -18.21 -9.89
N PRO A 104 7.44 -18.71 -10.76
CA PRO A 104 7.23 -18.10 -12.06
C PRO A 104 6.61 -16.72 -11.94
N VAL A 105 6.93 -15.83 -12.88
CA VAL A 105 6.27 -14.52 -12.98
C VAL A 105 4.79 -14.73 -13.30
N PRO A 106 3.86 -14.11 -12.53
CA PRO A 106 2.43 -14.28 -12.77
C PRO A 106 2.01 -13.63 -14.08
N VAL A 107 0.87 -14.07 -14.63
CA VAL A 107 0.29 -13.49 -15.85
C VAL A 107 -0.52 -12.22 -15.57
N SER A 108 -1.02 -12.06 -14.34
CA SER A 108 -1.80 -10.89 -13.90
C SER A 108 -1.02 -10.00 -12.96
N GLY A 109 -1.15 -8.68 -13.14
CA GLY A 109 -0.63 -7.66 -12.24
C GLY A 109 -1.60 -7.25 -11.12
N ASP A 110 -2.74 -7.93 -11.01
CA ASP A 110 -3.70 -7.71 -9.94
C ASP A 110 -3.23 -8.40 -8.66
N LEU A 111 -2.89 -7.59 -7.63
CA LEU A 111 -2.38 -8.06 -6.35
C LEU A 111 -3.48 -8.28 -5.30
N THR A 112 -4.75 -8.34 -5.70
CA THR A 112 -5.87 -8.64 -4.80
C THR A 112 -5.64 -9.93 -4.03
N ARG A 113 -5.02 -10.94 -4.62
CA ARG A 113 -4.68 -12.20 -3.96
C ARG A 113 -3.72 -12.01 -2.77
N TRP A 114 -2.80 -11.05 -2.83
CA TRP A 114 -1.95 -10.70 -1.68
C TRP A 114 -2.76 -10.02 -0.57
N ALA A 115 -3.59 -9.05 -0.96
CA ALA A 115 -4.44 -8.31 0.00
C ALA A 115 -5.33 -9.27 0.82
N ARG A 116 -5.94 -10.24 0.15
CA ARG A 116 -6.78 -11.26 0.81
C ARG A 116 -6.02 -12.20 1.72
N GLN A 117 -4.71 -12.26 1.62
CA GLN A 117 -3.84 -13.03 2.51
C GLN A 117 -3.28 -12.22 3.70
N GLY A 118 -3.67 -10.96 3.83
CA GLY A 118 -3.23 -10.09 4.92
C GLY A 118 -2.11 -9.11 4.54
N VAL A 119 -1.91 -8.85 3.27
CA VAL A 119 -0.99 -7.81 2.80
C VAL A 119 -1.76 -6.51 2.60
N LEU A 120 -1.50 -5.51 3.44
CA LEU A 120 -2.03 -4.16 3.26
C LEU A 120 -1.18 -3.41 2.23
N LEU A 121 -1.73 -3.23 1.05
CA LEU A 121 -1.07 -2.53 -0.07
C LEU A 121 -1.48 -1.05 -0.05
N LEU A 122 -0.79 -0.28 0.78
CA LEU A 122 -1.15 1.09 1.14
C LEU A 122 -0.36 2.13 0.34
N ASN A 123 -1.04 2.93 -0.48
CA ASN A 123 -0.46 4.18 -0.98
C ASN A 123 -0.53 5.27 0.10
N ALA A 124 0.48 6.13 0.16
CA ALA A 124 0.49 7.26 1.06
C ALA A 124 -0.59 8.30 0.70
N THR A 125 -0.85 8.46 -0.61
CA THR A 125 -1.90 9.29 -1.18
C THR A 125 -2.88 8.37 -1.91
N LEU A 126 -4.18 8.45 -1.58
CA LEU A 126 -5.15 7.45 -2.05
C LEU A 126 -5.85 7.83 -3.36
N THR A 127 -5.64 9.04 -3.85
CA THR A 127 -6.22 9.51 -5.11
C THR A 127 -5.19 10.28 -5.93
N VAL A 128 -5.41 10.37 -7.24
CA VAL A 128 -4.57 11.11 -8.18
C VAL A 128 -5.42 11.60 -9.35
N ARG A 129 -5.14 12.80 -9.87
CA ARG A 129 -5.74 13.30 -11.11
C ARG A 129 -5.16 12.55 -12.30
N ALA A 130 -5.99 12.19 -13.26
CA ALA A 130 -5.58 11.52 -14.49
C ALA A 130 -4.43 12.27 -15.17
N GLY A 131 -3.38 11.53 -15.54
CA GLY A 131 -2.21 12.06 -16.25
C GLY A 131 -1.26 12.92 -15.41
N LEU A 132 -1.53 13.17 -14.12
CA LEU A 132 -0.75 14.09 -13.27
C LEU A 132 -0.29 13.42 -11.98
N ALA A 133 0.85 12.72 -12.05
CA ALA A 133 1.48 12.10 -10.88
C ALA A 133 1.67 13.11 -9.75
N GLY A 134 1.37 12.70 -8.51
CA GLY A 134 1.54 13.55 -7.33
C GLY A 134 0.55 14.71 -7.18
N SER A 135 -0.46 14.80 -8.05
CA SER A 135 -1.40 15.94 -8.07
C SER A 135 -2.21 16.13 -6.79
N HIS A 136 -2.42 15.08 -6.00
CA HIS A 136 -3.15 15.14 -4.74
C HIS A 136 -2.25 15.08 -3.49
N GLN A 137 -0.92 15.19 -3.67
CA GLN A 137 0.01 15.28 -2.54
C GLN A 137 -0.20 16.59 -1.78
N GLY A 138 0.01 16.54 -0.45
CA GLY A 138 -0.14 17.71 0.43
C GLY A 138 -1.57 18.16 0.67
N ARG A 139 -2.56 17.33 0.36
CA ARG A 139 -3.99 17.64 0.52
C ARG A 139 -4.64 16.99 1.75
N GLY A 140 -3.89 16.17 2.48
CA GLY A 140 -4.34 15.53 3.72
C GLY A 140 -4.30 14.00 3.70
N TRP A 141 -4.15 13.34 2.55
CA TRP A 141 -4.05 11.89 2.49
C TRP A 141 -2.87 11.36 3.31
N GLU A 142 -1.73 12.05 3.28
CA GLU A 142 -0.52 11.64 4.00
C GLU A 142 -0.74 11.63 5.51
N GLU A 143 -1.47 12.61 6.04
CA GLU A 143 -1.84 12.65 7.46
C GLU A 143 -2.77 11.48 7.82
N PHE A 144 -3.74 11.18 6.97
CA PHE A 144 -4.63 10.04 7.15
C PHE A 144 -3.86 8.71 7.13
N THR A 145 -3.01 8.49 6.14
CA THR A 145 -2.25 7.23 6.03
C THR A 145 -1.15 7.11 7.09
N ASP A 146 -0.62 8.21 7.61
CA ASP A 146 0.21 8.20 8.81
C ASP A 146 -0.56 7.70 10.03
N SER A 147 -1.83 8.07 10.18
CA SER A 147 -2.68 7.56 11.27
C SER A 147 -2.93 6.06 11.14
N VAL A 148 -3.09 5.55 9.92
CA VAL A 148 -3.21 4.11 9.65
C VAL A 148 -1.99 3.34 10.14
N ILE A 149 -0.79 3.84 9.84
CA ILE A 149 0.46 3.23 10.28
C ILE A 149 0.58 3.29 11.80
N ARG A 150 0.22 4.40 12.44
CA ARG A 150 0.20 4.53 13.91
C ARG A 150 -0.73 3.52 14.57
N GLU A 151 -1.93 3.34 14.04
CA GLU A 151 -2.89 2.37 14.58
C GLU A 151 -2.37 0.93 14.48
N LEU A 152 -1.75 0.56 13.36
CA LEU A 152 -1.12 -0.75 13.20
C LEU A 152 0.07 -0.91 14.15
N ASN A 153 0.93 0.08 14.22
CA ASN A 153 2.11 0.05 15.08
C ASN A 153 1.76 -0.12 16.57
N ALA A 154 0.71 0.55 17.03
CA ALA A 154 0.29 0.51 18.43
C ALA A 154 -0.65 -0.66 18.74
N GLY A 155 -1.54 -1.03 17.83
CA GLY A 155 -2.63 -1.98 18.08
C GLY A 155 -2.35 -3.41 17.66
N ARG A 156 -1.23 -3.68 17.00
CA ARG A 156 -0.84 -5.01 16.53
C ARG A 156 0.58 -5.36 16.96
N ASP A 157 0.92 -6.64 16.91
CA ASP A 157 2.25 -7.16 17.17
C ASP A 157 2.70 -8.09 16.04
N GLY A 158 4.02 -8.21 15.84
CA GLY A 158 4.59 -9.17 14.90
C GLY A 158 4.31 -8.90 13.43
N LEU A 159 3.97 -7.66 13.06
CA LEU A 159 3.77 -7.29 11.66
C LEU A 159 5.10 -7.17 10.91
N VAL A 160 5.03 -7.28 9.59
CA VAL A 160 6.13 -6.97 8.68
C VAL A 160 5.82 -5.70 7.92
N PHE A 161 6.69 -4.71 8.02
CA PHE A 161 6.61 -3.49 7.20
C PHE A 161 7.70 -3.51 6.15
N ILE A 162 7.31 -3.38 4.88
CA ILE A 162 8.21 -3.35 3.74
C ILE A 162 8.26 -1.93 3.18
N LEU A 163 9.42 -1.30 3.29
CA LEU A 163 9.64 0.11 2.98
C LEU A 163 10.65 0.25 1.85
N TRP A 164 10.17 0.48 0.64
CA TRP A 164 11.02 0.65 -0.55
C TRP A 164 11.19 2.13 -0.90
N GLY A 165 12.45 2.57 -0.91
CA GLY A 165 12.83 3.94 -1.21
C GLY A 165 12.75 4.89 -0.02
N SER A 166 13.34 6.06 -0.17
CA SER A 166 13.46 7.05 0.92
C SER A 166 12.13 7.58 1.42
N TYR A 167 11.15 7.75 0.53
CA TYR A 167 9.82 8.21 0.90
C TYR A 167 9.12 7.24 1.87
N ALA A 168 9.07 5.95 1.51
CA ALA A 168 8.47 4.93 2.37
C ALA A 168 9.23 4.76 3.69
N LYS A 169 10.57 4.78 3.65
CA LYS A 169 11.42 4.72 4.85
C LYS A 169 11.13 5.85 5.82
N LYS A 170 10.98 7.09 5.31
CA LYS A 170 10.63 8.25 6.13
C LYS A 170 9.24 8.12 6.73
N LYS A 171 8.26 7.66 5.95
CA LYS A 171 6.88 7.44 6.41
C LYS A 171 6.79 6.38 7.50
N GLY A 172 7.62 5.34 7.42
CA GLY A 172 7.69 4.25 8.40
C GLY A 172 8.70 4.48 9.53
N ALA A 173 9.29 5.67 9.67
CA ALA A 173 10.32 5.94 10.67
C ALA A 173 9.85 5.78 12.12
N MET A 174 8.55 5.91 12.38
CA MET A 174 7.95 5.79 13.72
C MET A 174 7.66 4.34 14.14
N ILE A 175 7.84 3.36 13.27
CA ILE A 175 7.49 1.96 13.55
C ILE A 175 8.42 1.38 14.61
N ASP A 176 7.84 0.76 15.62
CA ASP A 176 8.58 0.10 16.70
C ASP A 176 9.22 -1.21 16.22
N ARG A 177 10.52 -1.17 15.99
CA ARG A 177 11.31 -2.31 15.50
C ARG A 177 11.53 -3.41 16.55
N ASN A 178 11.16 -3.18 17.81
CA ASN A 178 11.15 -4.21 18.85
C ASN A 178 9.90 -5.09 18.77
N ARG A 179 8.83 -4.58 18.16
CA ARG A 179 7.54 -5.27 18.01
C ARG A 179 7.30 -5.80 16.61
N HIS A 180 7.86 -5.17 15.61
CA HIS A 180 7.61 -5.45 14.21
C HIS A 180 8.91 -5.62 13.43
N LEU A 181 8.88 -6.42 12.37
CA LEU A 181 9.96 -6.50 11.40
C LEU A 181 9.82 -5.33 10.41
N VAL A 182 10.89 -4.57 10.22
CA VAL A 182 10.94 -3.51 9.21
C VAL A 182 12.03 -3.84 8.20
N LEU A 183 11.63 -4.08 6.95
CA LEU A 183 12.52 -4.38 5.83
C LEU A 183 12.63 -3.16 4.93
N CYS A 184 13.85 -2.70 4.72
CA CYS A 184 14.14 -1.50 3.93
C CYS A 184 15.09 -1.82 2.77
N SER A 185 14.80 -1.26 1.61
CA SER A 185 15.71 -1.29 0.45
C SER A 185 15.51 -0.07 -0.45
N ALA A 186 16.25 -0.03 -1.57
CA ALA A 186 15.95 0.88 -2.66
C ALA A 186 14.55 0.61 -3.24
N HIS A 187 13.98 1.58 -3.94
CA HIS A 187 12.68 1.46 -4.62
C HIS A 187 12.79 0.53 -5.84
N PRO A 188 11.73 -0.24 -6.18
CA PRO A 188 11.72 -1.13 -7.35
C PRO A 188 11.69 -0.42 -8.70
N SER A 189 11.58 0.91 -8.75
CA SER A 189 11.67 1.68 -9.99
C SER A 189 12.95 1.34 -10.76
N PRO A 190 12.93 1.27 -12.11
CA PRO A 190 14.13 1.11 -12.93
C PRO A 190 15.25 2.09 -12.61
N LEU A 191 14.90 3.29 -12.10
CA LEU A 191 15.87 4.32 -11.71
C LEU A 191 16.71 3.94 -10.48
N SER A 192 16.25 2.99 -9.66
CA SER A 192 16.89 2.67 -8.37
C SER A 192 16.97 1.17 -8.05
N ALA A 193 16.31 0.31 -8.81
CA ALA A 193 16.22 -1.12 -8.49
C ALA A 193 17.58 -1.82 -8.37
N TYR A 194 18.55 -1.43 -9.19
CA TYR A 194 19.92 -1.96 -9.12
C TYR A 194 20.75 -1.41 -7.96
N ASN A 195 20.23 -0.42 -7.23
CA ASN A 195 20.89 0.18 -6.06
C ASN A 195 20.48 -0.51 -4.74
N GLY A 196 20.04 -1.78 -4.80
CA GLY A 196 19.75 -2.59 -3.64
C GLY A 196 18.31 -3.08 -3.49
N PHE A 197 17.43 -2.89 -4.48
CA PHE A 197 16.14 -3.58 -4.50
C PHE A 197 16.31 -5.02 -4.96
N PHE A 198 16.94 -5.25 -6.10
CA PHE A 198 17.25 -6.61 -6.53
C PHE A 198 18.21 -7.28 -5.57
N GLY A 199 17.85 -8.48 -5.12
CA GLY A 199 18.60 -9.22 -4.12
C GLY A 199 18.28 -8.85 -2.68
N ASN A 200 17.19 -8.06 -2.43
CA ASN A 200 16.78 -7.68 -1.07
C ASN A 200 16.19 -8.86 -0.28
N HIS A 201 15.67 -9.90 -0.94
CA HIS A 201 15.05 -11.07 -0.32
C HIS A 201 13.92 -10.75 0.67
N HIS A 202 13.21 -9.67 0.47
CA HIS A 202 12.15 -9.22 1.39
C HIS A 202 10.99 -10.21 1.49
N PHE A 203 10.70 -10.94 0.41
CA PHE A 203 9.57 -11.86 0.36
C PHE A 203 9.83 -13.14 1.17
N SER A 204 11.02 -13.73 1.06
CA SER A 204 11.42 -14.84 1.91
C SER A 204 11.62 -14.42 3.37
N GLN A 205 12.23 -13.27 3.62
CA GLN A 205 12.41 -12.75 4.98
C GLN A 205 11.07 -12.46 5.67
N ALA A 206 10.10 -11.88 4.95
CA ALA A 206 8.76 -11.67 5.48
C ALA A 206 8.10 -12.99 5.86
N ASN A 207 8.17 -14.00 5.01
CA ASN A 207 7.60 -15.32 5.27
C ASN A 207 8.27 -16.04 6.44
N ASP A 208 9.60 -15.99 6.54
CA ASP A 208 10.34 -16.56 7.67
C ASP A 208 9.90 -15.93 9.01
N TRP A 209 9.73 -14.61 9.04
CA TRP A 209 9.21 -13.90 10.21
C TRP A 209 7.79 -14.34 10.57
N LEU A 210 6.90 -14.40 9.58
CA LEU A 210 5.51 -14.80 9.80
C LEU A 210 5.42 -16.22 10.37
N VAL A 211 6.14 -17.17 9.80
CA VAL A 211 6.18 -18.56 10.29
C VAL A 211 6.73 -18.62 11.72
N ALA A 212 7.79 -17.89 12.01
CA ALA A 212 8.38 -17.81 13.36
C ALA A 212 7.41 -17.22 14.41
N HIS A 213 6.40 -16.44 13.97
CA HIS A 213 5.37 -15.85 14.83
C HIS A 213 4.02 -16.59 14.77
N GLY A 214 3.99 -17.80 14.21
CA GLY A 214 2.80 -18.65 14.17
C GLY A 214 1.77 -18.26 13.09
N GLU A 215 2.16 -17.41 12.16
CA GLU A 215 1.32 -17.01 11.05
C GLU A 215 1.62 -17.82 9.77
N LYS A 216 0.60 -17.95 8.93
CA LYS A 216 0.81 -18.55 7.61
C LYS A 216 1.68 -17.63 6.74
N PRO A 217 2.65 -18.17 6.00
CA PRO A 217 3.38 -17.38 5.01
C PRO A 217 2.44 -16.85 3.92
N VAL A 218 2.86 -15.76 3.28
CA VAL A 218 2.15 -15.23 2.11
C VAL A 218 2.57 -16.02 0.88
N ASP A 219 1.61 -16.39 0.07
CA ASP A 219 1.83 -16.90 -1.27
C ASP A 219 1.98 -15.70 -2.22
N TRP A 220 3.20 -15.28 -2.39
CA TRP A 220 3.56 -14.11 -3.21
C TRP A 220 3.35 -14.30 -4.70
#